data_3b64a0860ff5f180853a61e8f2ad2e64
#
_entry.id   3b64a0860ff5f180853a61e8f2ad2e64
#
_cell.length_a   1.000
_cell.length_b   1.000
_cell.length_c   1.000
_cell.angle_alpha   90.00
_cell.angle_beta   90.00
_cell.angle_gamma   90.00
#
_symmetry.space_group_name_H-M   'P 1'
#
loop_
_entity.id
_entity.type
_entity.pdbx_description
1 polymer ?
#
loop_
_entity_poly.entity_id
_entity_poly.type
_entity_poly.pdbx_seq_one_letter_code
_entity_poly.pdbx_strand_id
1 'polypeptide(L)'
;MTHPSALTTVPAACDGELNTTDPEVPTMTAPSNPVIRAEARDALEAAARASLRAPSVFNTQPWRWRIAGDVMEMSSDPERRLGVTDAEGRLLLLSCGGALHHARVALAAAGWQPVVERMPDERRPDLLARIRLTDRVAADPGARELAAAISRRRTDRRAFGDRAVPEETLTRLRQLVEAQGAYLHVVPDDRVAELAVSVDEAADAEYFDPAYRTELTHWTHRPAWTGDGVPPATAVQPALRRVPARNFLPDGSPGLLAGADHDEGAVFVILFGTTDRPVDLLRGGEAMSALLLGATAEGLATAPISEAVEVAWPRHLLARLLSGVGDPYLIVRLGYVESGEVLPATPRRPADEVIRIEE
;
A
#
# COMPACT_ATOMS: atom_id res chain seq x y z
N MET A 1 65.79 13.76 -37.10
CA MET A 1 65.67 12.32 -37.36
C MET A 1 64.23 11.97 -37.22
N THR A 2 63.59 11.77 -38.35
CA THR A 2 62.18 11.52 -38.58
C THR A 2 61.90 10.02 -38.53
N HIS A 3 60.84 9.59 -37.83
CA HIS A 3 60.24 8.30 -38.04
C HIS A 3 58.72 8.46 -38.24
N PRO A 4 58.13 7.73 -39.21
CA PRO A 4 56.76 7.95 -39.66
C PRO A 4 55.74 7.08 -38.91
N SER A 5 54.52 7.65 -38.77
CA SER A 5 53.32 6.97 -38.30
C SER A 5 52.85 5.88 -39.26
N ALA A 6 52.52 4.71 -38.72
CA ALA A 6 51.80 3.67 -39.42
C ALA A 6 50.28 3.81 -39.13
N LEU A 7 49.52 4.06 -40.18
CA LEU A 7 48.04 3.99 -40.17
C LEU A 7 47.62 2.52 -40.29
N THR A 8 46.92 2.07 -39.25
CA THR A 8 46.25 0.75 -39.27
C THR A 8 44.78 0.93 -39.67
N THR A 9 44.44 0.40 -40.82
CA THR A 9 43.06 0.34 -41.36
C THR A 9 42.19 -0.63 -40.51
N VAL A 10 41.02 -0.15 -40.11
CA VAL A 10 39.95 -0.92 -39.46
C VAL A 10 39.05 -1.49 -40.57
N PRO A 11 38.72 -2.80 -40.57
CA PRO A 11 37.77 -3.36 -41.53
C PRO A 11 36.34 -3.02 -41.17
N ALA A 12 35.50 -2.84 -42.20
CA ALA A 12 34.10 -2.47 -42.18
C ALA A 12 33.23 -3.49 -41.44
N ALA A 13 32.21 -2.95 -40.79
CA ALA A 13 31.18 -3.63 -40.04
C ALA A 13 30.34 -4.58 -40.94
N CYS A 14 30.08 -5.77 -40.44
CA CYS A 14 28.99 -6.61 -40.91
C CYS A 14 27.66 -6.10 -40.37
N ASP A 15 26.74 -5.72 -41.25
CA ASP A 15 25.35 -5.48 -40.96
C ASP A 15 24.70 -6.82 -40.55
N GLY A 16 24.57 -7.01 -39.25
CA GLY A 16 23.73 -8.04 -38.66
C GLY A 16 22.38 -7.44 -38.29
N GLU A 17 21.35 -7.72 -39.07
CA GLU A 17 19.96 -7.42 -38.73
C GLU A 17 19.64 -8.07 -37.38
N LEU A 18 19.47 -7.26 -36.34
CA LEU A 18 18.89 -7.66 -35.08
C LEU A 18 17.39 -7.95 -35.29
N ASN A 19 17.06 -9.21 -35.46
CA ASN A 19 15.72 -9.72 -35.49
C ASN A 19 15.13 -9.59 -34.06
N THR A 20 14.54 -8.43 -33.76
CA THR A 20 13.75 -8.19 -32.54
C THR A 20 12.38 -8.84 -32.71
N THR A 21 12.29 -10.13 -32.50
CA THR A 21 11.03 -10.77 -32.20
C THR A 21 10.65 -10.35 -30.78
N ASP A 22 9.72 -9.40 -30.67
CA ASP A 22 8.99 -9.15 -29.43
C ASP A 22 8.41 -10.47 -28.93
N PRO A 23 8.53 -10.79 -27.63
CA PRO A 23 7.86 -11.98 -27.10
C PRO A 23 6.35 -11.79 -27.26
N GLU A 24 5.73 -12.60 -28.10
CA GLU A 24 4.26 -12.68 -28.20
C GLU A 24 3.70 -12.86 -26.79
N VAL A 25 2.94 -11.87 -26.33
CA VAL A 25 2.11 -11.99 -25.14
C VAL A 25 1.11 -13.12 -25.43
N PRO A 26 1.11 -14.22 -24.68
CA PRO A 26 0.24 -15.34 -24.94
C PRO A 26 -1.22 -14.85 -24.90
N THR A 27 -1.93 -15.02 -26.00
CA THR A 27 -3.37 -14.74 -26.11
C THR A 27 -4.08 -15.77 -25.23
N MET A 28 -4.31 -15.41 -23.97
CA MET A 28 -4.94 -16.30 -23.01
C MET A 28 -6.43 -16.37 -23.31
N THR A 29 -6.89 -17.52 -23.75
CA THR A 29 -8.30 -17.85 -23.98
C THR A 29 -9.03 -18.00 -22.64
N ALA A 30 -10.16 -17.30 -22.49
CA ALA A 30 -11.08 -17.47 -21.36
C ALA A 30 -11.48 -18.96 -21.19
N PRO A 31 -11.78 -19.41 -19.96
CA PRO A 31 -12.24 -20.77 -19.74
C PRO A 31 -13.46 -21.07 -20.62
N SER A 32 -13.38 -22.13 -21.39
CA SER A 32 -14.44 -22.49 -22.35
C SER A 32 -15.65 -23.15 -21.70
N ASN A 33 -15.54 -23.58 -20.44
CA ASN A 33 -16.62 -24.23 -19.69
C ASN A 33 -17.52 -23.19 -18.98
N PRO A 34 -18.85 -23.17 -19.25
CA PRO A 34 -19.77 -22.23 -18.61
C PRO A 34 -19.80 -22.30 -17.07
N VAL A 35 -19.62 -23.49 -16.49
CA VAL A 35 -19.58 -23.68 -15.03
C VAL A 35 -18.36 -22.98 -14.45
N ILE A 36 -17.18 -23.15 -15.07
CA ILE A 36 -15.93 -22.51 -14.61
C ILE A 36 -16.04 -20.98 -14.73
N ARG A 37 -16.74 -20.47 -15.76
CA ARG A 37 -16.97 -19.02 -15.90
C ARG A 37 -17.85 -18.46 -14.79
N ALA A 38 -18.91 -19.17 -14.39
CA ALA A 38 -19.75 -18.76 -13.28
C ALA A 38 -18.97 -18.74 -11.97
N GLU A 39 -18.22 -19.81 -11.68
CA GLU A 39 -17.35 -19.87 -10.50
C GLU A 39 -16.27 -18.79 -10.51
N ALA A 40 -15.71 -18.45 -11.66
CA ALA A 40 -14.73 -17.38 -11.81
C ALA A 40 -15.35 -16.00 -11.48
N ARG A 41 -16.55 -15.73 -11.99
CA ARG A 41 -17.29 -14.49 -11.70
C ARG A 41 -17.58 -14.36 -10.21
N ASP A 42 -18.07 -15.42 -9.56
CA ASP A 42 -18.34 -15.43 -8.13
C ASP A 42 -17.06 -15.19 -7.30
N ALA A 43 -15.94 -15.78 -7.74
CA ALA A 43 -14.63 -15.57 -7.10
C ALA A 43 -14.14 -14.13 -7.26
N LEU A 44 -14.31 -13.52 -8.44
CA LEU A 44 -13.97 -12.11 -8.68
C LEU A 44 -14.83 -11.19 -7.81
N GLU A 45 -16.12 -11.44 -7.69
CA GLU A 45 -16.99 -10.66 -6.81
C GLU A 45 -16.57 -10.79 -5.35
N ALA A 46 -16.32 -12.00 -4.87
CA ALA A 46 -15.84 -12.24 -3.51
C ALA A 46 -14.51 -11.53 -3.23
N ALA A 47 -13.58 -11.54 -4.20
CA ALA A 47 -12.31 -10.86 -4.12
C ALA A 47 -12.45 -9.32 -4.09
N ALA A 48 -13.33 -8.77 -4.94
CA ALA A 48 -13.66 -7.35 -4.91
C ALA A 48 -14.22 -6.94 -3.54
N ARG A 49 -15.13 -7.72 -2.96
CA ARG A 49 -15.68 -7.49 -1.62
C ARG A 49 -14.61 -7.58 -0.52
N ALA A 50 -13.68 -8.54 -0.59
CA ALA A 50 -12.56 -8.64 0.33
C ALA A 50 -11.63 -7.42 0.26
N SER A 51 -11.41 -6.88 -0.96
CA SER A 51 -10.56 -5.71 -1.18
C SER A 51 -11.09 -4.43 -0.52
N LEU A 52 -12.41 -4.32 -0.26
CA LEU A 52 -12.99 -3.17 0.42
C LEU A 52 -12.45 -2.99 1.85
N ARG A 53 -11.83 -4.02 2.42
CA ARG A 53 -11.20 -3.95 3.75
C ARG A 53 -9.77 -3.38 3.72
N ALA A 54 -9.22 -3.08 2.56
CA ALA A 54 -7.89 -2.49 2.43
C ALA A 54 -7.79 -1.15 3.16
N PRO A 55 -6.62 -0.79 3.70
CA PRO A 55 -6.37 0.54 4.22
C PRO A 55 -6.23 1.55 3.10
N SER A 56 -6.56 2.80 3.39
CA SER A 56 -6.26 3.95 2.53
C SER A 56 -5.96 5.18 3.37
N VAL A 57 -5.24 6.15 2.79
CA VAL A 57 -5.00 7.43 3.45
C VAL A 57 -6.34 8.05 3.85
N PHE A 58 -6.45 8.55 5.07
CA PHE A 58 -7.68 9.08 5.67
C PHE A 58 -8.94 8.22 5.47
N ASN A 59 -8.78 6.92 5.18
CA ASN A 59 -9.87 6.01 4.83
C ASN A 59 -10.72 6.50 3.65
N THR A 60 -10.07 7.16 2.68
CA THR A 60 -10.71 7.70 1.48
C THR A 60 -11.29 6.64 0.56
N GLN A 61 -10.71 5.43 0.54
CA GLN A 61 -11.12 4.30 -0.31
C GLN A 61 -11.27 4.72 -1.78
N PRO A 62 -10.17 5.18 -2.42
CA PRO A 62 -10.21 5.86 -3.71
C PRO A 62 -10.16 4.89 -4.89
N TRP A 63 -10.92 3.82 -4.85
CA TRP A 63 -10.99 2.78 -5.87
C TRP A 63 -12.43 2.47 -6.26
N ARG A 64 -12.60 1.99 -7.49
CA ARG A 64 -13.83 1.44 -8.04
C ARG A 64 -13.50 0.13 -8.76
N TRP A 65 -14.39 -0.85 -8.64
CA TRP A 65 -14.28 -2.13 -9.32
C TRP A 65 -15.37 -2.29 -10.35
N ARG A 66 -15.01 -2.85 -11.49
CA ARG A 66 -15.94 -3.26 -12.54
C ARG A 66 -15.68 -4.72 -12.87
N ILE A 67 -16.73 -5.54 -12.84
CA ILE A 67 -16.68 -6.97 -13.19
C ILE A 67 -17.52 -7.17 -14.42
N ALA A 68 -16.94 -7.69 -15.51
CA ALA A 68 -17.61 -8.01 -16.75
C ALA A 68 -17.17 -9.40 -17.23
N GLY A 69 -18.07 -10.37 -17.16
CA GLY A 69 -17.74 -11.78 -17.42
C GLY A 69 -16.68 -12.31 -16.47
N ASP A 70 -15.54 -12.72 -17.02
CA ASP A 70 -14.37 -13.29 -16.33
C ASP A 70 -13.24 -12.28 -16.10
N VAL A 71 -13.54 -11.00 -16.27
CA VAL A 71 -12.58 -9.90 -16.11
C VAL A 71 -13.03 -8.96 -15.01
N MET A 72 -12.09 -8.58 -14.14
CA MET A 72 -12.27 -7.54 -13.12
C MET A 72 -11.29 -6.41 -13.37
N GLU A 73 -11.79 -5.19 -13.50
CA GLU A 73 -11.01 -3.97 -13.65
C GLU A 73 -11.06 -3.12 -12.39
N MET A 74 -9.93 -2.55 -12.00
CA MET A 74 -9.83 -1.56 -10.93
C MET A 74 -9.46 -0.21 -11.52
N SER A 75 -10.30 0.79 -11.25
CA SER A 75 -10.01 2.20 -11.55
C SER A 75 -9.83 3.00 -10.27
N SER A 76 -9.01 4.06 -10.33
CA SER A 76 -9.00 5.09 -9.30
C SER A 76 -10.30 5.89 -9.30
N ASP A 77 -10.64 6.45 -8.14
CA ASP A 77 -11.73 7.41 -7.98
C ASP A 77 -11.12 8.80 -7.70
N PRO A 78 -10.91 9.65 -8.74
CA PRO A 78 -10.23 10.93 -8.59
C PRO A 78 -10.96 11.91 -7.65
N GLU A 79 -12.28 11.78 -7.50
CA GLU A 79 -13.09 12.62 -6.61
C GLU A 79 -12.75 12.37 -5.12
N ARG A 80 -12.07 11.26 -4.84
CA ARG A 80 -11.64 10.85 -3.49
C ARG A 80 -10.16 11.08 -3.23
N ARG A 81 -9.47 11.73 -4.17
CA ARG A 81 -8.08 12.15 -3.96
C ARG A 81 -8.05 13.30 -2.96
N LEU A 82 -7.08 13.26 -2.06
CA LEU A 82 -6.76 14.36 -1.17
C LEU A 82 -6.04 15.43 -1.99
N GLY A 83 -6.67 16.58 -2.18
CA GLY A 83 -6.15 17.61 -3.07
C GLY A 83 -4.95 18.37 -2.49
N VAL A 84 -4.85 18.42 -1.16
CA VAL A 84 -3.78 19.09 -0.42
C VAL A 84 -2.76 18.09 0.07
N THR A 85 -3.20 17.09 0.83
CA THR A 85 -2.35 16.06 1.45
C THR A 85 -1.65 15.18 0.39
N ASP A 86 -2.31 14.89 -0.72
CA ASP A 86 -1.84 14.00 -1.80
C ASP A 86 -1.97 14.67 -3.18
N ALA A 87 -1.43 15.87 -3.32
CA ALA A 87 -1.51 16.64 -4.57
C ALA A 87 -0.92 15.89 -5.78
N GLU A 88 0.08 15.05 -5.57
CA GLU A 88 0.73 14.23 -6.60
C GLU A 88 -0.01 12.90 -6.87
N GLY A 89 -0.99 12.50 -6.03
CA GLY A 89 -1.73 11.24 -6.16
C GLY A 89 -0.95 9.98 -5.77
N ARG A 90 0.16 10.13 -5.06
CA ARG A 90 1.04 9.03 -4.61
C ARG A 90 0.31 8.09 -3.63
N LEU A 91 -0.31 8.68 -2.62
CA LEU A 91 -1.05 7.94 -1.58
C LEU A 91 -2.34 7.33 -2.12
N LEU A 92 -2.96 7.95 -3.12
CA LEU A 92 -4.07 7.37 -3.87
C LEU A 92 -3.63 6.06 -4.54
N LEU A 93 -2.50 6.08 -5.27
CA LEU A 93 -1.97 4.89 -5.94
C LEU A 93 -1.55 3.79 -4.94
N LEU A 94 -0.88 4.16 -3.84
CA LEU A 94 -0.57 3.23 -2.75
C LEU A 94 -1.84 2.61 -2.15
N SER A 95 -2.89 3.41 -1.93
CA SER A 95 -4.19 2.93 -1.42
C SER A 95 -4.84 1.94 -2.38
N CYS A 96 -4.87 2.25 -3.69
CA CYS A 96 -5.39 1.37 -4.73
C CYS A 96 -4.59 0.07 -4.83
N GLY A 97 -3.25 0.14 -4.75
CA GLY A 97 -2.39 -1.04 -4.70
C GLY A 97 -2.69 -1.95 -3.51
N GLY A 98 -2.99 -1.37 -2.35
CA GLY A 98 -3.45 -2.11 -1.18
C GLY A 98 -4.74 -2.89 -1.45
N ALA A 99 -5.72 -2.28 -2.12
CA ALA A 99 -6.96 -2.94 -2.51
C ALA A 99 -6.72 -4.04 -3.55
N LEU A 100 -5.84 -3.79 -4.53
CA LEU A 100 -5.45 -4.79 -5.53
C LEU A 100 -4.83 -6.03 -4.88
N HIS A 101 -3.92 -5.86 -3.93
CA HIS A 101 -3.30 -6.97 -3.21
C HIS A 101 -4.31 -7.76 -2.39
N HIS A 102 -5.26 -7.10 -1.69
CA HIS A 102 -6.32 -7.79 -0.97
C HIS A 102 -7.16 -8.69 -1.90
N ALA A 103 -7.52 -8.19 -3.09
CA ALA A 103 -8.24 -8.99 -4.08
C ALA A 103 -7.41 -10.19 -4.55
N ARG A 104 -6.12 -10.00 -4.86
CA ARG A 104 -5.21 -11.08 -5.28
C ARG A 104 -5.06 -12.15 -4.20
N VAL A 105 -4.89 -11.75 -2.95
CA VAL A 105 -4.79 -12.66 -1.81
C VAL A 105 -6.08 -13.47 -1.63
N ALA A 106 -7.24 -12.84 -1.76
CA ALA A 106 -8.53 -13.54 -1.68
C ALA A 106 -8.70 -14.58 -2.79
N LEU A 107 -8.31 -14.25 -4.03
CA LEU A 107 -8.34 -15.18 -5.17
C LEU A 107 -7.39 -16.36 -4.97
N ALA A 108 -6.14 -16.11 -4.57
CA ALA A 108 -5.15 -17.16 -4.31
C ALA A 108 -5.59 -18.08 -3.16
N ALA A 109 -6.17 -17.54 -2.10
CA ALA A 109 -6.72 -18.30 -0.98
C ALA A 109 -7.92 -19.17 -1.41
N ALA A 110 -8.68 -18.74 -2.41
CA ALA A 110 -9.78 -19.49 -3.01
C ALA A 110 -9.33 -20.53 -4.06
N GLY A 111 -8.02 -20.65 -4.31
CA GLY A 111 -7.46 -21.58 -5.30
C GLY A 111 -7.59 -21.12 -6.74
N TRP A 112 -7.53 -19.82 -6.97
CA TRP A 112 -7.44 -19.24 -8.31
C TRP A 112 -6.07 -18.61 -8.55
N GLN A 113 -5.57 -18.75 -9.78
CA GLN A 113 -4.37 -18.06 -10.22
C GLN A 113 -4.75 -16.81 -11.02
N PRO A 114 -4.65 -15.59 -10.42
CA PRO A 114 -4.95 -14.36 -11.13
C PRO A 114 -3.78 -13.92 -12.01
N VAL A 115 -4.06 -13.55 -13.24
CA VAL A 115 -3.15 -12.76 -14.08
C VAL A 115 -3.52 -11.29 -13.94
N VAL A 116 -2.55 -10.46 -13.61
CA VAL A 116 -2.74 -9.03 -13.34
C VAL A 116 -1.93 -8.18 -14.30
N GLU A 117 -2.65 -7.45 -15.14
CA GLU A 117 -2.08 -6.37 -15.95
C GLU A 117 -2.22 -5.06 -15.15
N ARG A 118 -1.08 -4.39 -14.89
CA ARG A 118 -1.06 -3.09 -14.20
C ARG A 118 -0.92 -1.99 -15.22
N MET A 119 -1.70 -0.91 -15.06
CA MET A 119 -1.77 0.21 -16.00
C MET A 119 -1.99 -0.28 -17.45
N PRO A 120 -3.04 -1.07 -17.73
CA PRO A 120 -3.21 -1.81 -18.99
C PRO A 120 -3.51 -0.95 -20.21
N ASP A 121 -3.78 0.35 -20.04
CA ASP A 121 -4.16 1.25 -21.12
C ASP A 121 -3.69 2.69 -20.83
N GLU A 122 -2.71 3.16 -21.58
CA GLU A 122 -2.14 4.50 -21.44
C GLU A 122 -3.16 5.64 -21.73
N ARG A 123 -4.23 5.33 -22.48
CA ARG A 123 -5.31 6.29 -22.79
C ARG A 123 -6.32 6.39 -21.66
N ARG A 124 -6.28 5.47 -20.71
CA ARG A 124 -7.13 5.42 -19.52
C ARG A 124 -6.27 5.39 -18.25
N PRO A 125 -5.62 6.49 -17.88
CA PRO A 125 -4.70 6.55 -16.74
C PRO A 125 -5.38 6.27 -15.39
N ASP A 126 -6.70 6.37 -15.31
CA ASP A 126 -7.53 5.97 -14.19
C ASP A 126 -7.68 4.45 -14.05
N LEU A 127 -7.54 3.68 -15.14
CA LEU A 127 -7.58 2.21 -15.13
C LEU A 127 -6.25 1.66 -14.61
N LEU A 128 -6.23 1.30 -13.33
CA LEU A 128 -5.00 0.93 -12.63
C LEU A 128 -4.63 -0.55 -12.77
N ALA A 129 -5.64 -1.43 -12.87
CA ALA A 129 -5.37 -2.86 -13.03
C ALA A 129 -6.51 -3.59 -13.73
N ARG A 130 -6.16 -4.67 -14.42
CA ARG A 130 -7.08 -5.67 -14.96
C ARG A 130 -6.67 -7.04 -14.43
N ILE A 131 -7.63 -7.78 -13.89
CA ILE A 131 -7.45 -9.13 -13.37
C ILE A 131 -8.26 -10.10 -14.22
N ARG A 132 -7.60 -11.19 -14.65
CA ARG A 132 -8.25 -12.34 -15.30
C ARG A 132 -7.90 -13.60 -14.52
N LEU A 133 -8.85 -14.51 -14.45
CA LEU A 133 -8.60 -15.82 -13.86
C LEU A 133 -8.26 -16.82 -14.95
N THR A 134 -7.21 -17.60 -14.71
CA THR A 134 -6.79 -18.65 -15.66
C THR A 134 -7.21 -20.02 -15.14
N ASP A 135 -6.41 -20.57 -14.26
CA ASP A 135 -6.56 -21.93 -13.81
C ASP A 135 -6.97 -22.02 -12.34
N ARG A 136 -7.67 -23.10 -12.03
CA ARG A 136 -7.83 -23.56 -10.66
C ARG A 136 -6.55 -24.25 -10.23
N VAL A 137 -6.01 -23.81 -9.10
CA VAL A 137 -4.82 -24.37 -8.47
C VAL A 137 -5.14 -24.80 -7.05
N ALA A 138 -4.27 -25.60 -6.44
CA ALA A 138 -4.37 -25.84 -5.00
C ALA A 138 -4.22 -24.51 -4.27
N ALA A 139 -5.14 -24.22 -3.34
CA ALA A 139 -5.09 -22.97 -2.59
C ALA A 139 -3.80 -22.92 -1.74
N ASP A 140 -3.04 -21.85 -1.94
CA ASP A 140 -1.78 -21.63 -1.23
C ASP A 140 -2.03 -21.41 0.28
N PRO A 141 -1.38 -22.18 1.17
CA PRO A 141 -1.51 -22.00 2.62
C PRO A 141 -1.13 -20.61 3.09
N GLY A 142 -0.07 -20.00 2.53
CA GLY A 142 0.35 -18.63 2.85
C GLY A 142 -0.71 -17.60 2.43
N ALA A 143 -1.31 -17.77 1.25
CA ALA A 143 -2.41 -16.90 0.82
C ALA A 143 -3.65 -17.03 1.74
N ARG A 144 -3.96 -18.24 2.24
CA ARG A 144 -5.05 -18.43 3.21
C ARG A 144 -4.79 -17.72 4.52
N GLU A 145 -3.55 -17.75 5.01
CA GLU A 145 -3.14 -17.05 6.23
C GLU A 145 -3.29 -15.53 6.08
N LEU A 146 -2.78 -14.97 4.98
CA LEU A 146 -2.94 -13.55 4.64
C LEU A 146 -4.41 -13.16 4.45
N ALA A 147 -5.22 -14.00 3.80
CA ALA A 147 -6.66 -13.77 3.63
C ALA A 147 -7.41 -13.73 4.98
N ALA A 148 -7.05 -14.61 5.92
CA ALA A 148 -7.60 -14.58 7.27
C ALA A 148 -7.21 -13.29 8.03
N ALA A 149 -6.05 -12.69 7.72
CA ALA A 149 -5.62 -11.43 8.31
C ALA A 149 -6.44 -10.22 7.81
N ILE A 150 -7.06 -10.27 6.62
CA ILE A 150 -7.85 -9.16 6.04
C ILE A 150 -8.94 -8.67 7.01
N SER A 151 -9.64 -9.58 7.67
CA SER A 151 -10.72 -9.23 8.59
C SER A 151 -10.21 -8.74 9.95
N ARG A 152 -9.02 -9.13 10.36
CA ARG A 152 -8.41 -8.81 11.65
C ARG A 152 -7.59 -7.53 11.64
N ARG A 153 -6.94 -7.22 10.51
CA ARG A 153 -6.07 -6.08 10.38
C ARG A 153 -6.75 -4.77 10.80
N ARG A 154 -6.09 -4.04 11.67
CA ARG A 154 -6.47 -2.68 12.10
C ARG A 154 -5.25 -1.76 12.02
N THR A 155 -5.47 -0.46 11.92
CA THR A 155 -4.43 0.53 12.19
C THR A 155 -4.49 0.87 13.67
N ASP A 156 -3.46 0.50 14.42
CA ASP A 156 -3.38 0.76 15.85
C ASP A 156 -2.48 1.97 16.12
N ARG A 157 -3.11 3.07 16.50
CA ARG A 157 -2.42 4.32 16.79
C ARG A 157 -2.04 4.48 18.27
N ARG A 158 -2.40 3.51 19.12
CA ARG A 158 -1.95 3.48 20.51
C ARG A 158 -0.45 3.23 20.59
N ALA A 159 0.17 3.53 21.72
CA ALA A 159 1.57 3.17 21.96
C ALA A 159 1.71 1.64 22.02
N PHE A 160 2.84 1.13 21.53
CA PHE A 160 3.20 -0.29 21.59
C PHE A 160 4.09 -0.56 22.80
N GLY A 161 4.03 -1.79 23.32
CA GLY A 161 4.78 -2.22 24.49
C GLY A 161 6.28 -2.39 24.27
N ASP A 162 6.95 -2.99 25.24
CA ASP A 162 8.39 -3.18 25.27
C ASP A 162 8.85 -4.48 24.59
N ARG A 163 7.93 -5.37 24.28
CA ARG A 163 8.25 -6.65 23.61
C ARG A 163 8.87 -6.41 22.25
N ALA A 164 10.11 -6.85 22.06
CA ALA A 164 10.84 -6.71 20.81
C ALA A 164 10.22 -7.57 19.70
N VAL A 165 10.23 -7.05 18.47
CA VAL A 165 9.86 -7.79 17.26
C VAL A 165 11.03 -8.70 16.86
N PRO A 166 10.83 -10.03 16.71
CA PRO A 166 11.90 -10.95 16.35
C PRO A 166 12.47 -10.65 14.94
N GLU A 167 13.79 -10.76 14.78
CA GLU A 167 14.45 -10.54 13.48
C GLU A 167 13.97 -11.51 12.39
N GLU A 168 13.62 -12.72 12.79
CA GLU A 168 13.03 -13.71 11.87
C GLU A 168 11.69 -13.23 11.30
N THR A 169 10.86 -12.60 12.14
CA THR A 169 9.60 -11.98 11.69
C THR A 169 9.88 -10.83 10.72
N LEU A 170 10.84 -9.95 11.03
CA LEU A 170 11.23 -8.87 10.12
C LEU A 170 11.76 -9.38 8.78
N THR A 171 12.50 -10.49 8.79
CA THR A 171 13.00 -11.14 7.57
C THR A 171 11.84 -11.69 6.73
N ARG A 172 10.83 -12.36 7.34
CA ARG A 172 9.63 -12.81 6.61
C ARG A 172 8.84 -11.64 6.02
N LEU A 173 8.66 -10.57 6.78
CA LEU A 173 7.96 -9.37 6.30
C LEU A 173 8.70 -8.72 5.12
N ARG A 174 10.03 -8.66 5.17
CA ARG A 174 10.86 -8.16 4.05
C ARG A 174 10.64 -9.01 2.79
N GLN A 175 10.65 -10.33 2.89
CA GLN A 175 10.38 -11.22 1.76
C GLN A 175 8.99 -11.01 1.15
N LEU A 176 7.96 -10.82 1.98
CA LEU A 176 6.61 -10.52 1.49
C LEU A 176 6.55 -9.21 0.71
N VAL A 177 7.25 -8.17 1.17
CA VAL A 177 7.36 -6.86 0.51
C VAL A 177 8.11 -6.99 -0.83
N GLU A 178 9.27 -7.64 -0.83
CA GLU A 178 10.11 -7.82 -2.01
C GLU A 178 9.40 -8.62 -3.10
N ALA A 179 8.58 -9.60 -2.73
CA ALA A 179 7.74 -10.36 -3.65
C ALA A 179 6.71 -9.49 -4.40
N GLN A 180 6.43 -8.27 -3.93
CA GLN A 180 5.56 -7.30 -4.59
C GLN A 180 6.34 -6.25 -5.41
N GLY A 181 7.67 -6.27 -5.40
CA GLY A 181 8.53 -5.37 -6.17
C GLY A 181 8.81 -4.03 -5.48
N ALA A 182 8.74 -3.98 -4.15
CA ALA A 182 9.20 -2.88 -3.32
C ALA A 182 10.21 -3.39 -2.28
N TYR A 183 10.73 -2.51 -1.46
CA TYR A 183 11.77 -2.83 -0.48
C TYR A 183 11.39 -2.35 0.92
N LEU A 184 11.96 -2.99 1.93
CA LEU A 184 11.72 -2.68 3.33
C LEU A 184 13.05 -2.36 4.03
N HIS A 185 13.17 -1.13 4.52
CA HIS A 185 14.28 -0.70 5.35
C HIS A 185 13.84 -0.67 6.82
N VAL A 186 14.52 -1.42 7.67
CA VAL A 186 14.33 -1.33 9.12
C VAL A 186 15.17 -0.16 9.63
N VAL A 187 14.53 0.83 10.25
CA VAL A 187 15.23 2.00 10.81
C VAL A 187 16.01 1.56 12.05
N PRO A 188 17.34 1.69 12.06
CA PRO A 188 18.14 1.38 13.24
C PRO A 188 17.72 2.23 14.45
N ASP A 189 17.83 1.66 15.63
CA ASP A 189 17.35 2.28 16.88
C ASP A 189 18.00 3.63 17.18
N ASP A 190 19.28 3.76 16.86
CA ASP A 190 20.07 5.01 16.98
C ASP A 190 19.68 6.07 15.95
N ARG A 191 18.89 5.70 14.91
CA ARG A 191 18.41 6.62 13.88
C ARG A 191 16.89 6.94 13.99
N VAL A 192 16.19 6.36 14.96
CA VAL A 192 14.75 6.65 15.16
C VAL A 192 14.52 8.14 15.49
N ALA A 193 15.46 8.81 16.13
CA ALA A 193 15.37 10.24 16.39
C ALA A 193 15.37 11.07 15.08
N GLU A 194 16.13 10.67 14.06
CA GLU A 194 16.10 11.33 12.73
C GLU A 194 14.76 11.12 12.03
N LEU A 195 14.17 9.93 12.20
CA LEU A 195 12.82 9.63 11.69
C LEU A 195 11.79 10.52 12.40
N ALA A 196 11.87 10.66 13.73
CA ALA A 196 10.97 11.50 14.50
C ALA A 196 11.01 12.96 14.03
N VAL A 197 12.21 13.51 13.78
CA VAL A 197 12.36 14.85 13.20
C VAL A 197 11.66 14.97 11.86
N SER A 198 11.74 13.96 10.97
CA SER A 198 11.05 14.00 9.68
C SER A 198 9.53 14.05 9.83
N VAL A 199 8.99 13.34 10.82
CA VAL A 199 7.54 13.32 11.09
C VAL A 199 7.08 14.63 11.75
N ASP A 200 7.86 15.18 12.70
CA ASP A 200 7.58 16.46 13.36
C ASP A 200 7.57 17.62 12.36
N GLU A 201 8.58 17.71 11.50
CA GLU A 201 8.67 18.75 10.45
C GLU A 201 7.48 18.69 9.49
N ALA A 202 7.00 17.46 9.17
CA ALA A 202 5.80 17.31 8.36
C ALA A 202 4.55 17.77 9.10
N ALA A 203 4.40 17.35 10.36
CA ALA A 203 3.26 17.73 11.19
C ALA A 203 3.16 19.25 11.39
N ASP A 204 4.30 19.92 11.58
CA ASP A 204 4.37 21.39 11.70
C ASP A 204 3.97 22.07 10.38
N ALA A 205 4.50 21.60 9.23
CA ALA A 205 4.13 22.14 7.92
C ALA A 205 2.62 22.00 7.65
N GLU A 206 2.05 20.85 7.96
CA GLU A 206 0.62 20.56 7.83
C GLU A 206 -0.24 21.40 8.80
N TYR A 207 0.20 21.55 10.04
CA TYR A 207 -0.53 22.34 11.04
C TYR A 207 -0.65 23.80 10.66
N PHE A 208 0.37 24.39 10.04
CA PHE A 208 0.35 25.79 9.62
C PHE A 208 -0.34 26.02 8.26
N ASP A 209 -0.65 24.96 7.50
CA ASP A 209 -1.41 25.08 6.26
C ASP A 209 -2.94 25.09 6.50
N PRO A 210 -3.64 26.21 6.25
CA PRO A 210 -5.09 26.28 6.41
C PRO A 210 -5.86 25.35 5.47
N ALA A 211 -5.32 25.07 4.27
CA ALA A 211 -5.96 24.19 3.30
C ALA A 211 -5.90 22.73 3.78
N TYR A 212 -4.75 22.32 4.34
CA TYR A 212 -4.60 21.01 4.98
C TYR A 212 -5.59 20.82 6.14
N ARG A 213 -5.68 21.80 7.05
CA ARG A 213 -6.61 21.72 8.18
C ARG A 213 -8.07 21.59 7.73
N THR A 214 -8.44 22.28 6.65
CA THR A 214 -9.78 22.17 6.07
C THR A 214 -10.03 20.77 5.51
N GLU A 215 -9.06 20.21 4.76
CA GLU A 215 -9.14 18.85 4.23
C GLU A 215 -9.19 17.80 5.35
N LEU A 216 -8.32 17.91 6.37
CA LEU A 216 -8.32 17.04 7.53
C LEU A 216 -9.68 17.06 8.25
N THR A 217 -10.23 18.27 8.50
CA THR A 217 -11.54 18.44 9.12
C THR A 217 -12.63 17.76 8.31
N HIS A 218 -12.61 17.91 6.98
CA HIS A 218 -13.56 17.24 6.10
C HIS A 218 -13.53 15.71 6.29
N TRP A 219 -12.34 15.09 6.34
CA TRP A 219 -12.21 13.64 6.44
C TRP A 219 -12.33 13.07 7.85
N THR A 220 -12.25 13.89 8.89
CA THR A 220 -12.44 13.47 10.29
C THR A 220 -13.86 13.72 10.80
N HIS A 221 -14.66 14.52 10.09
CA HIS A 221 -16.06 14.82 10.43
C HIS A 221 -17.06 14.22 9.41
N ARG A 222 -16.66 13.13 8.75
CA ARG A 222 -17.56 12.43 7.82
C ARG A 222 -18.74 11.82 8.58
N PRO A 223 -19.96 11.91 8.04
CA PRO A 223 -21.11 11.23 8.62
C PRO A 223 -20.89 9.71 8.64
N ALA A 224 -21.29 9.03 9.71
CA ALA A 224 -21.05 7.57 9.86
C ALA A 224 -21.64 6.73 8.73
N TRP A 225 -22.73 7.18 8.10
CA TRP A 225 -23.39 6.47 6.99
C TRP A 225 -22.61 6.52 5.68
N THR A 226 -21.63 7.43 5.51
CA THR A 226 -20.80 7.49 4.29
C THR A 226 -19.79 6.35 4.22
N GLY A 227 -19.51 5.67 5.33
CA GLY A 227 -18.60 4.54 5.38
C GLY A 227 -17.12 4.88 5.11
N ASP A 228 -16.74 6.15 5.23
CA ASP A 228 -15.38 6.64 4.95
C ASP A 228 -14.89 7.61 6.04
N GLY A 229 -13.68 8.18 5.84
CA GLY A 229 -13.06 9.08 6.77
C GLY A 229 -12.49 8.40 8.02
N VAL A 230 -11.96 9.21 8.94
CA VAL A 230 -11.33 8.76 10.20
C VAL A 230 -12.27 9.10 11.36
N PRO A 231 -13.08 8.16 11.85
CA PRO A 231 -14.00 8.44 12.95
C PRO A 231 -13.24 8.70 14.26
N PRO A 232 -13.78 9.55 15.16
CA PRO A 232 -13.17 9.85 16.46
C PRO A 232 -12.81 8.59 17.26
N ALA A 233 -13.63 7.55 17.19
CA ALA A 233 -13.38 6.27 17.86
C ALA A 233 -12.09 5.55 17.43
N THR A 234 -11.48 5.93 16.31
CA THR A 234 -10.22 5.37 15.81
C THR A 234 -9.05 6.34 15.89
N ALA A 235 -9.29 7.57 16.31
CA ALA A 235 -8.27 8.57 16.59
C ALA A 235 -7.74 8.40 18.01
N VAL A 236 -6.44 8.57 18.21
CA VAL A 236 -5.75 8.43 19.50
C VAL A 236 -5.50 9.81 20.13
N GLN A 237 -5.59 9.88 21.44
CA GLN A 237 -5.20 11.08 22.19
C GLN A 237 -3.70 11.38 22.01
N PRO A 238 -3.30 12.66 21.89
CA PRO A 238 -1.90 13.04 21.84
C PRO A 238 -1.15 12.55 23.07
N ALA A 239 0.04 12.00 22.86
CA ALA A 239 0.96 11.57 23.91
C ALA A 239 2.40 11.66 23.42
N LEU A 240 3.33 11.80 24.36
CA LEU A 240 4.76 11.76 24.07
C LEU A 240 5.15 10.35 23.60
N ARG A 241 5.87 10.26 22.48
CA ARG A 241 6.30 9.00 21.86
C ARG A 241 7.67 9.14 21.23
N ARG A 242 8.31 8.00 20.91
CA ARG A 242 9.59 7.98 20.16
C ARG A 242 9.46 8.61 18.78
N VAL A 243 8.35 8.34 18.08
CA VAL A 243 7.96 9.01 16.83
C VAL A 243 6.53 9.52 17.01
N PRO A 244 6.26 10.79 16.70
CA PRO A 244 4.94 11.38 16.84
C PRO A 244 3.86 10.60 16.08
N ALA A 245 2.64 10.65 16.56
CA ALA A 245 1.47 10.12 15.86
C ALA A 245 0.59 11.30 15.45
N ARG A 246 0.05 11.23 14.22
CA ARG A 246 -0.86 12.26 13.70
C ARG A 246 -2.02 12.54 14.64
N ASN A 247 -2.22 13.80 14.95
CA ASN A 247 -3.42 14.26 15.62
C ASN A 247 -4.55 14.48 14.59
N PHE A 248 -5.44 13.50 14.46
CA PHE A 248 -6.57 13.57 13.54
C PHE A 248 -7.70 14.53 14.01
N LEU A 249 -7.72 14.92 15.28
CA LEU A 249 -8.76 15.75 15.87
C LEU A 249 -8.14 16.84 16.74
N PRO A 250 -7.44 17.83 16.13
CA PRO A 250 -6.73 18.86 16.90
C PRO A 250 -7.68 19.67 17.82
N ASP A 251 -8.91 19.89 17.38
CA ASP A 251 -9.94 20.64 18.12
C ASP A 251 -11.06 19.74 18.68
N GLY A 252 -10.83 18.41 18.70
CA GLY A 252 -11.84 17.41 19.06
C GLY A 252 -11.41 16.50 20.21
N SER A 253 -12.23 15.46 20.45
CA SER A 253 -11.99 14.47 21.49
C SER A 253 -11.74 13.09 20.87
N PRO A 254 -10.49 12.68 20.68
CA PRO A 254 -10.14 11.34 20.22
C PRO A 254 -10.67 10.26 21.16
N GLY A 255 -11.25 9.19 20.58
CA GLY A 255 -11.91 8.13 21.36
C GLY A 255 -10.97 7.08 21.94
N LEU A 256 -9.72 6.99 21.43
CA LEU A 256 -8.73 6.04 21.94
C LEU A 256 -7.74 6.73 22.89
N LEU A 257 -7.50 6.10 24.03
CA LEU A 257 -6.40 6.48 24.92
C LEU A 257 -5.07 6.14 24.23
N ALA A 258 -4.04 6.94 24.51
CA ALA A 258 -2.69 6.69 23.96
C ALA A 258 -2.08 5.37 24.42
N GLY A 259 -2.52 4.85 25.56
CA GLY A 259 -1.91 3.72 26.26
C GLY A 259 -0.88 4.19 27.28
N ALA A 260 -0.42 3.27 28.13
CA ALA A 260 0.63 3.54 29.11
C ALA A 260 2.06 3.36 28.56
N ASP A 261 2.18 2.69 27.43
CA ASP A 261 3.43 2.32 26.77
C ASP A 261 4.04 3.51 26.01
N HIS A 262 5.32 3.37 25.61
CA HIS A 262 6.09 4.43 24.96
C HIS A 262 6.77 4.00 23.65
N ASP A 263 6.29 2.91 23.02
CA ASP A 263 6.86 2.34 21.78
C ASP A 263 8.29 1.78 21.96
N GLU A 264 8.67 1.31 23.15
CA GLU A 264 10.03 0.85 23.45
C GLU A 264 10.43 -0.37 22.62
N GLY A 265 9.53 -1.35 22.47
CA GLY A 265 9.74 -2.54 21.63
C GLY A 265 9.29 -2.35 20.18
N ALA A 266 8.82 -1.16 19.79
CA ALA A 266 8.35 -0.90 18.45
C ALA A 266 9.50 -0.79 17.45
N VAL A 267 9.30 -1.38 16.26
CA VAL A 267 10.20 -1.25 15.11
C VAL A 267 9.55 -0.32 14.08
N PHE A 268 10.32 0.62 13.58
CA PHE A 268 9.92 1.50 12.49
C PHE A 268 10.56 1.00 11.19
N VAL A 269 9.75 0.87 10.15
CA VAL A 269 10.22 0.45 8.84
C VAL A 269 9.82 1.47 7.78
N ILE A 270 10.68 1.68 6.79
CA ILE A 270 10.39 2.51 5.62
C ILE A 270 10.16 1.57 4.44
N LEU A 271 8.95 1.60 3.89
CA LEU A 271 8.63 1.00 2.61
C LEU A 271 9.09 1.95 1.50
N PHE A 272 9.86 1.46 0.53
CA PHE A 272 10.39 2.29 -0.54
C PHE A 272 10.49 1.52 -1.86
N GLY A 273 10.58 2.24 -2.95
CA GLY A 273 10.81 1.70 -4.30
C GLY A 273 11.99 2.36 -4.99
N THR A 274 12.32 1.90 -6.18
CA THR A 274 13.41 2.46 -6.97
C THR A 274 13.02 3.74 -7.70
N THR A 275 11.73 3.94 -7.97
CA THR A 275 11.18 5.13 -8.64
C THR A 275 9.75 5.43 -8.18
N ASP A 276 9.27 6.64 -8.47
CA ASP A 276 7.92 7.13 -8.19
C ASP A 276 6.95 7.01 -9.38
N ARG A 277 7.26 6.19 -10.36
CA ARG A 277 6.33 6.00 -11.49
C ARG A 277 5.00 5.43 -10.98
N PRO A 278 3.87 5.76 -11.63
CA PRO A 278 2.55 5.29 -11.19
C PRO A 278 2.45 3.77 -10.96
N VAL A 279 3.07 2.97 -11.84
CA VAL A 279 3.10 1.50 -11.70
C VAL A 279 3.91 1.04 -10.48
N ASP A 280 4.98 1.77 -10.14
CA ASP A 280 5.83 1.43 -8.99
C ASP A 280 5.14 1.82 -7.68
N LEU A 281 4.42 2.94 -7.65
CA LEU A 281 3.56 3.32 -6.52
C LEU A 281 2.40 2.33 -6.31
N LEU A 282 1.77 1.85 -7.40
CA LEU A 282 0.75 0.82 -7.31
C LEU A 282 1.31 -0.48 -6.69
N ARG A 283 2.50 -0.93 -7.13
CA ARG A 283 3.22 -2.06 -6.53
C ARG A 283 3.62 -1.78 -5.08
N GLY A 284 4.04 -0.56 -4.77
CA GLY A 284 4.29 -0.10 -3.40
C GLY A 284 3.07 -0.27 -2.50
N GLY A 285 1.87 -0.01 -3.02
CA GLY A 285 0.62 -0.27 -2.33
C GLY A 285 0.33 -1.75 -2.11
N GLU A 286 0.63 -2.60 -3.12
CA GLU A 286 0.55 -4.07 -2.96
C GLU A 286 1.53 -4.54 -1.87
N ALA A 287 2.75 -4.01 -1.86
CA ALA A 287 3.77 -4.31 -0.86
C ALA A 287 3.39 -3.81 0.55
N MET A 288 2.81 -2.60 0.66
CA MET A 288 2.23 -2.11 1.92
C MET A 288 1.20 -3.09 2.47
N SER A 289 0.29 -3.55 1.62
CA SER A 289 -0.72 -4.52 2.02
C SER A 289 -0.11 -5.86 2.44
N ALA A 290 0.90 -6.36 1.73
CA ALA A 290 1.62 -7.59 2.07
C ALA A 290 2.29 -7.47 3.45
N LEU A 291 2.95 -6.34 3.72
CA LEU A 291 3.53 -6.02 5.03
C LEU A 291 2.48 -6.04 6.14
N LEU A 292 1.37 -5.30 5.94
CA LEU A 292 0.34 -5.14 6.98
C LEU A 292 -0.42 -6.43 7.27
N LEU A 293 -0.72 -7.23 6.23
CA LEU A 293 -1.37 -8.53 6.39
C LEU A 293 -0.43 -9.55 7.03
N GLY A 294 0.83 -9.61 6.59
CA GLY A 294 1.85 -10.48 7.17
C GLY A 294 2.10 -10.16 8.64
N ALA A 295 2.28 -8.89 8.98
CA ALA A 295 2.43 -8.46 10.37
C ALA A 295 1.20 -8.84 11.23
N THR A 296 -0.01 -8.67 10.70
CA THR A 296 -1.25 -9.08 11.38
C THR A 296 -1.34 -10.61 11.57
N ALA A 297 -0.87 -11.39 10.59
CA ALA A 297 -0.80 -12.85 10.69
C ALA A 297 0.15 -13.30 11.82
N GLU A 298 1.29 -12.61 11.96
CA GLU A 298 2.29 -12.80 13.02
C GLU A 298 1.85 -12.22 14.39
N GLY A 299 0.65 -11.65 14.49
CA GLY A 299 0.13 -11.09 15.74
C GLY A 299 0.67 -9.71 16.10
N LEU A 300 1.34 -9.03 15.16
CA LEU A 300 1.81 -7.65 15.34
C LEU A 300 0.67 -6.66 15.14
N ALA A 301 0.67 -5.60 15.92
CA ALA A 301 -0.03 -4.37 15.66
C ALA A 301 0.73 -3.54 14.62
N THR A 302 0.01 -2.76 13.83
CA THR A 302 0.58 -1.95 12.75
C THR A 302 0.00 -0.54 12.73
N ALA A 303 0.84 0.46 12.51
CA ALA A 303 0.44 1.85 12.31
C ALA A 303 1.19 2.43 11.10
N PRO A 304 0.56 2.56 9.93
CA PRO A 304 1.09 3.36 8.84
C PRO A 304 1.18 4.84 9.23
N ILE A 305 2.30 5.48 8.90
CA ILE A 305 2.63 6.88 9.16
C ILE A 305 2.96 7.52 7.82
N SER A 306 2.10 8.39 7.32
CA SER A 306 2.23 8.98 5.98
C SER A 306 2.71 10.43 5.97
N GLU A 307 2.65 11.15 7.11
CA GLU A 307 2.97 12.56 7.22
C GLU A 307 4.30 12.93 6.52
N ALA A 308 5.36 12.21 6.87
CA ALA A 308 6.68 12.53 6.33
C ALA A 308 6.87 12.21 4.83
N VAL A 309 5.92 11.53 4.18
CA VAL A 309 5.92 11.34 2.72
C VAL A 309 4.95 12.26 1.97
N GLU A 310 4.07 12.95 2.69
CA GLU A 310 3.10 13.92 2.15
C GLU A 310 3.78 15.25 1.83
N VAL A 311 4.76 15.66 2.64
CA VAL A 311 5.49 16.92 2.50
C VAL A 311 6.86 16.68 1.86
N ALA A 312 7.24 17.50 0.87
CA ALA A 312 8.44 17.28 0.07
C ALA A 312 9.74 17.30 0.89
N TRP A 313 9.91 18.26 1.81
CA TRP A 313 11.13 18.36 2.60
C TRP A 313 11.33 17.19 3.59
N PRO A 314 10.35 16.83 4.44
CA PRO A 314 10.41 15.62 5.26
C PRO A 314 10.67 14.35 4.45
N ARG A 315 10.07 14.22 3.28
CA ARG A 315 10.31 13.09 2.37
C ARG A 315 11.78 12.99 1.94
N HIS A 316 12.46 14.11 1.71
CA HIS A 316 13.91 14.13 1.47
C HIS A 316 14.73 13.69 2.68
N LEU A 317 14.30 14.00 3.90
CA LEU A 317 14.97 13.48 5.09
C LEU A 317 14.85 11.95 5.19
N LEU A 318 13.68 11.39 4.87
CA LEU A 318 13.51 9.93 4.76
C LEU A 318 14.41 9.30 3.69
N ALA A 319 14.55 9.94 2.52
CA ALA A 319 15.47 9.45 1.48
C ALA A 319 16.92 9.41 1.97
N ARG A 320 17.33 10.33 2.85
CA ARG A 320 18.66 10.28 3.51
C ARG A 320 18.79 9.10 4.48
N LEU A 321 17.71 8.74 5.20
CA LEU A 321 17.69 7.52 6.02
C LEU A 321 17.92 6.27 5.18
N LEU A 322 17.42 6.27 3.93
CA LEU A 322 17.68 5.21 2.94
C LEU A 322 19.07 5.33 2.26
N SER A 323 19.96 6.23 2.72
CA SER A 323 21.25 6.51 2.07
C SER A 323 21.12 6.95 0.60
N GLY A 324 19.99 7.56 0.23
CA GLY A 324 19.68 7.99 -1.12
C GLY A 324 19.33 6.84 -2.10
N VAL A 325 19.09 5.65 -1.58
CA VAL A 325 18.67 4.50 -2.41
C VAL A 325 17.15 4.46 -2.48
N GLY A 326 16.59 4.90 -3.62
CA GLY A 326 15.16 4.84 -3.89
C GLY A 326 14.31 5.94 -3.23
N ASP A 327 13.02 5.86 -3.51
CA ASP A 327 11.99 6.80 -3.10
C ASP A 327 11.16 6.24 -1.94
N PRO A 328 11.04 6.94 -0.79
CA PRO A 328 10.22 6.48 0.32
C PRO A 328 8.72 6.58 -0.03
N TYR A 329 7.98 5.51 0.24
CA TYR A 329 6.56 5.41 -0.02
C TYR A 329 5.72 5.58 1.25
N LEU A 330 6.17 4.97 2.35
CA LEU A 330 5.42 4.98 3.61
C LEU A 330 6.32 4.53 4.76
N ILE A 331 6.07 5.07 5.95
CA ILE A 331 6.60 4.52 7.19
C ILE A 331 5.54 3.61 7.80
N VAL A 332 5.96 2.52 8.42
CA VAL A 332 5.07 1.66 9.21
C VAL A 332 5.73 1.38 10.56
N ARG A 333 5.00 1.64 11.64
CA ARG A 333 5.36 1.20 12.98
C ARG A 333 4.79 -0.19 13.20
N LEU A 334 5.61 -1.12 13.68
CA LEU A 334 5.33 -2.52 13.99
C LEU A 334 5.64 -2.80 15.45
N GLY A 335 4.84 -3.61 16.12
CA GLY A 335 5.11 -4.01 17.50
C GLY A 335 3.96 -4.77 18.13
N TYR A 336 4.04 -5.03 19.42
CA TYR A 336 3.00 -5.68 20.19
C TYR A 336 2.26 -4.70 21.09
N VAL A 337 0.97 -4.89 21.24
CA VAL A 337 0.13 -4.12 22.16
C VAL A 337 -0.26 -5.04 23.29
N GLU A 338 0.00 -4.62 24.52
CA GLU A 338 -0.29 -5.43 25.71
C GLU A 338 -1.77 -5.42 26.09
N SER A 339 -2.52 -4.38 25.73
CA SER A 339 -3.94 -4.28 26.03
C SER A 339 -4.73 -5.27 25.19
N GLY A 340 -5.48 -6.17 25.84
CA GLY A 340 -6.43 -7.09 25.18
C GLY A 340 -7.65 -6.40 24.55
N GLU A 341 -7.70 -5.09 24.51
CA GLU A 341 -8.81 -4.31 23.96
C GLU A 341 -8.82 -4.36 22.43
N VAL A 342 -9.92 -4.86 21.88
CA VAL A 342 -10.13 -4.95 20.44
C VAL A 342 -10.45 -3.58 19.88
N LEU A 343 -9.67 -3.12 18.90
CA LEU A 343 -9.92 -1.88 18.20
C LEU A 343 -11.24 -1.92 17.41
N PRO A 344 -12.00 -0.83 17.39
CA PRO A 344 -13.18 -0.73 16.55
C PRO A 344 -12.81 -0.88 15.07
N ALA A 345 -13.71 -1.48 14.31
CA ALA A 345 -13.54 -1.58 12.86
C ALA A 345 -13.74 -0.19 12.24
N THR A 346 -12.81 0.20 11.38
CA THR A 346 -12.97 1.40 10.54
C THR A 346 -14.12 1.15 9.55
N PRO A 347 -15.03 2.12 9.34
CA PRO A 347 -16.15 1.97 8.40
C PRO A 347 -15.65 1.75 6.96
N ARG A 348 -16.51 1.17 6.14
CA ARG A 348 -16.26 0.97 4.70
C ARG A 348 -17.47 1.41 3.90
N ARG A 349 -17.20 1.92 2.70
CA ARG A 349 -18.23 2.29 1.74
C ARG A 349 -19.10 1.08 1.39
N PRO A 350 -20.40 1.27 1.12
CA PRO A 350 -21.28 0.22 0.61
C PRO A 350 -20.69 -0.44 -0.65
N ALA A 351 -20.82 -1.76 -0.75
CA ALA A 351 -20.21 -2.51 -1.85
C ALA A 351 -20.81 -2.13 -3.22
N ASP A 352 -22.09 -1.81 -3.27
CA ASP A 352 -22.82 -1.38 -4.47
C ASP A 352 -22.39 0.00 -5.01
N GLU A 353 -21.80 0.85 -4.17
CA GLU A 353 -21.20 2.11 -4.60
C GLU A 353 -19.80 1.92 -5.22
N VAL A 354 -19.11 0.83 -4.89
CA VAL A 354 -17.70 0.60 -5.23
C VAL A 354 -17.53 -0.50 -6.28
N ILE A 355 -18.45 -1.49 -6.30
CA ILE A 355 -18.38 -2.66 -7.18
C ILE A 355 -19.56 -2.62 -8.15
N ARG A 356 -19.24 -2.50 -9.44
CA ARG A 356 -20.21 -2.61 -10.53
C ARG A 356 -20.06 -3.96 -11.22
N ILE A 357 -21.16 -4.71 -11.29
CA ILE A 357 -21.21 -5.99 -11.98
C ILE A 357 -22.03 -5.79 -13.26
N GLU A 358 -21.43 -6.13 -14.41
CA GLU A 358 -22.09 -6.09 -15.71
C GLU A 358 -22.48 -7.51 -16.12
N GLU A 359 -23.66 -7.65 -16.74
CA GLU A 359 -24.19 -8.94 -17.22
C GLU A 359 -23.44 -9.45 -18.47
#